data_c30aa2c49ae833535c54dd173f0ff30c
#
_entry.id   c30aa2c49ae833535c54dd173f0ff30c
#
_cell.length_a   1.000
_cell.length_b   1.000
_cell.length_c   1.000
_cell.angle_alpha   90.00
_cell.angle_beta   90.00
_cell.angle_gamma   90.00
#
_symmetry.space_group_name_H-M   'P 1'
#
loop_
_entity.id
_entity.type
_entity.pdbx_description
1 polymer ?
#
loop_
_entity_poly.entity_id
_entity_poly.type
_entity_poly.pdbx_seq_one_letter_code
_entity_poly.pdbx_strand_id
1 'polypeptide(L)'
;MVKYAVLIGVSESADFEPSPFAVDELRTLASHLEAAGFAKAHQTILVGPAATRSAAESRLRRVGQSMLPADEVWFVFAGPAFAENGRGFLASADTFADDRAATSLAVADVVRQFTATGAAARYFLDAPGVSDDELADLFPASGPAVALTAGEEGQPSQAAAGRRLWLQLIGDALSGQAPAALDNGRLTAASLHQWTAKELPRVVRKVMTAPRKQSPGLFGPPDAVLATVTATAKKPAARLNLKQLKRIVFRGETRGKVKELSGFQKTFKVPEAATPSALKWTYRLAADDLRAAVEDTYNAVREHLGFKRKDLESTVGADGMGFIRTPSFDFTVSVSLDPDDPSEVIWRREVSQVSDPDMLRADEFRRVFGRWLETLQFDFEKPIDVEGLVDRIEDNLPPGVRVRVASDASACDVTVPGFAGRIHVERASLRVEGRPGLGPDSLVEQFFAFQSRFGGKKGLPALGP
;
A
#
# COMPACT_ATOMS: atom_id res chain seq x y z
N MET A 1 -37.00 -9.40 0.90
CA MET A 1 -36.12 -8.64 -0.01
C MET A 1 -34.73 -9.25 0.07
N VAL A 2 -34.32 -9.90 -0.99
CA VAL A 2 -32.96 -10.43 -1.13
C VAL A 2 -32.16 -9.44 -1.98
N LYS A 3 -30.86 -9.28 -1.65
CA LYS A 3 -29.94 -8.44 -2.41
C LYS A 3 -28.97 -9.32 -3.18
N TYR A 4 -28.95 -9.17 -4.48
CA TYR A 4 -28.05 -9.88 -5.38
C TYR A 4 -26.96 -8.93 -5.91
N ALA A 5 -25.75 -9.44 -6.13
CA ALA A 5 -24.69 -8.71 -6.78
C ALA A 5 -24.04 -9.56 -7.89
N VAL A 6 -23.91 -9.00 -9.08
CA VAL A 6 -23.18 -9.59 -10.19
C VAL A 6 -22.05 -8.62 -10.58
N LEU A 7 -20.81 -9.06 -10.34
CA LEU A 7 -19.61 -8.29 -10.59
C LEU A 7 -18.81 -8.96 -11.70
N ILE A 8 -18.57 -8.24 -12.78
CA ILE A 8 -17.82 -8.75 -13.95
C ILE A 8 -16.61 -7.82 -14.18
N GLY A 9 -15.40 -8.40 -14.14
CA GLY A 9 -14.14 -7.68 -14.34
C GLY A 9 -13.30 -8.28 -15.45
N VAL A 10 -13.08 -7.54 -16.52
CA VAL A 10 -12.26 -7.92 -17.65
C VAL A 10 -10.98 -7.11 -17.65
N SER A 11 -9.85 -7.73 -17.25
CA SER A 11 -8.54 -7.08 -17.24
C SER A 11 -7.85 -7.16 -18.59
N GLU A 12 -8.08 -8.23 -19.33
CA GLU A 12 -7.46 -8.50 -20.64
C GLU A 12 -8.51 -9.07 -21.58
N SER A 13 -8.50 -8.59 -22.82
CA SER A 13 -9.28 -9.10 -23.93
C SER A 13 -8.44 -8.92 -25.18
N ALA A 14 -8.51 -9.84 -26.13
CA ALA A 14 -7.58 -9.93 -27.26
C ALA A 14 -7.46 -8.64 -28.10
N ASP A 15 -8.52 -7.81 -28.13
CA ASP A 15 -8.65 -6.67 -29.04
C ASP A 15 -8.72 -5.31 -28.36
N PHE A 16 -8.56 -5.27 -27.06
CA PHE A 16 -8.67 -4.03 -26.30
C PHE A 16 -7.41 -3.80 -25.49
N GLU A 17 -7.12 -2.52 -25.26
CA GLU A 17 -6.07 -2.18 -24.31
C GLU A 17 -6.36 -2.83 -22.95
N PRO A 18 -5.35 -3.43 -22.30
CA PRO A 18 -5.52 -4.03 -21.00
C PRO A 18 -6.16 -3.06 -20.01
N SER A 19 -7.14 -3.55 -19.25
CA SER A 19 -7.83 -2.80 -18.21
C SER A 19 -7.29 -3.24 -16.83
N PRO A 20 -6.14 -2.72 -16.40
CA PRO A 20 -5.48 -3.17 -15.19
C PRO A 20 -6.37 -2.90 -13.96
N PHE A 21 -6.20 -3.74 -12.93
CA PHE A 21 -6.83 -3.60 -11.61
C PHE A 21 -8.34 -3.83 -11.54
N ALA A 22 -9.02 -4.13 -12.63
CA ALA A 22 -10.45 -4.44 -12.61
C ALA A 22 -10.81 -5.61 -11.67
N VAL A 23 -9.94 -6.62 -11.62
CA VAL A 23 -10.15 -7.83 -10.82
C VAL A 23 -10.11 -7.56 -9.31
N ASP A 24 -9.09 -6.88 -8.86
CA ASP A 24 -8.86 -6.66 -7.42
C ASP A 24 -9.84 -5.62 -6.84
N GLU A 25 -10.17 -4.60 -7.64
CA GLU A 25 -11.20 -3.62 -7.24
C GLU A 25 -12.57 -4.27 -7.07
N LEU A 26 -12.97 -5.16 -7.98
CA LEU A 26 -14.25 -5.84 -7.83
C LEU A 26 -14.30 -6.79 -6.63
N ARG A 27 -13.20 -7.43 -6.28
CA ARG A 27 -13.12 -8.23 -5.05
C ARG A 27 -13.24 -7.37 -3.80
N THR A 28 -12.59 -6.21 -3.79
CA THR A 28 -12.69 -5.23 -2.71
C THR A 28 -14.12 -4.71 -2.60
N LEU A 29 -14.73 -4.31 -3.73
CA LEU A 29 -16.12 -3.85 -3.77
C LEU A 29 -17.10 -4.93 -3.28
N ALA A 30 -16.88 -6.20 -3.62
CA ALA A 30 -17.69 -7.32 -3.14
C ALA A 30 -17.70 -7.40 -1.61
N SER A 31 -16.58 -7.12 -0.93
CA SER A 31 -16.51 -7.08 0.52
C SER A 31 -17.31 -5.89 1.11
N HIS A 32 -17.27 -4.72 0.45
CA HIS A 32 -18.10 -3.59 0.86
C HIS A 32 -19.60 -3.85 0.67
N LEU A 33 -19.95 -4.54 -0.41
CA LEU A 33 -21.33 -4.97 -0.66
C LEU A 33 -21.82 -5.98 0.40
N GLU A 34 -20.96 -6.89 0.86
CA GLU A 34 -21.30 -7.81 1.95
C GLU A 34 -21.66 -7.04 3.22
N ALA A 35 -20.86 -6.03 3.59
CA ALA A 35 -21.13 -5.13 4.71
C ALA A 35 -22.42 -4.31 4.51
N ALA A 36 -22.80 -4.02 3.26
CA ALA A 36 -24.05 -3.33 2.89
C ALA A 36 -25.28 -4.28 2.79
N GLY A 37 -25.13 -5.55 3.18
CA GLY A 37 -26.22 -6.53 3.28
C GLY A 37 -26.40 -7.42 2.03
N PHE A 38 -25.45 -7.43 1.11
CA PHE A 38 -25.42 -8.40 -0.01
C PHE A 38 -24.71 -9.68 0.46
N ALA A 39 -25.47 -10.66 0.94
CA ALA A 39 -24.90 -11.90 1.44
C ALA A 39 -23.98 -12.56 0.40
N LYS A 40 -22.83 -13.07 0.83
CA LYS A 40 -21.82 -13.70 -0.03
C LYS A 40 -22.41 -14.80 -0.95
N ALA A 41 -23.42 -15.53 -0.45
CA ALA A 41 -24.12 -16.56 -1.23
C ALA A 41 -24.92 -15.99 -2.42
N HIS A 42 -25.24 -14.70 -2.40
CA HIS A 42 -25.96 -13.99 -3.46
C HIS A 42 -25.05 -13.08 -4.29
N GLN A 43 -23.73 -13.18 -4.10
CA GLN A 43 -22.75 -12.49 -4.91
C GLN A 43 -22.19 -13.42 -5.98
N THR A 44 -22.16 -12.97 -7.22
CA THR A 44 -21.51 -13.63 -8.35
C THR A 44 -20.37 -12.77 -8.81
N ILE A 45 -19.15 -13.30 -8.78
CA ILE A 45 -17.94 -12.58 -9.21
C ILE A 45 -17.32 -13.36 -10.37
N LEU A 46 -17.26 -12.72 -11.53
CA LEU A 46 -16.60 -13.25 -12.75
C LEU A 46 -15.46 -12.29 -13.11
N VAL A 47 -14.22 -12.74 -13.01
CA VAL A 47 -13.05 -11.86 -13.17
C VAL A 47 -11.96 -12.56 -14.00
N GLY A 48 -11.23 -11.75 -14.77
CA GLY A 48 -10.16 -12.21 -15.64
C GLY A 48 -10.64 -13.28 -16.63
N PRO A 49 -9.91 -14.38 -16.85
CA PRO A 49 -10.26 -15.40 -17.84
C PRO A 49 -11.62 -16.07 -17.60
N ALA A 50 -12.17 -16.01 -16.38
CA ALA A 50 -13.50 -16.57 -16.10
C ALA A 50 -14.66 -15.64 -16.54
N ALA A 51 -14.36 -14.39 -16.90
CA ALA A 51 -15.37 -13.43 -17.36
C ALA A 51 -15.68 -13.60 -18.85
N THR A 52 -15.95 -14.82 -19.29
CA THR A 52 -16.38 -15.12 -20.66
C THR A 52 -17.83 -14.71 -20.86
N ARG A 53 -18.21 -14.45 -22.12
CA ARG A 53 -19.59 -14.13 -22.48
C ARG A 53 -20.58 -15.19 -22.00
N SER A 54 -20.32 -16.44 -22.33
CA SER A 54 -21.21 -17.55 -21.96
C SER A 54 -21.37 -17.73 -20.45
N ALA A 55 -20.28 -17.56 -19.69
CA ALA A 55 -20.33 -17.60 -18.23
C ALA A 55 -21.15 -16.43 -17.67
N ALA A 56 -20.95 -15.22 -18.19
CA ALA A 56 -21.69 -14.04 -17.79
C ALA A 56 -23.20 -14.17 -18.07
N GLU A 57 -23.57 -14.53 -19.31
CA GLU A 57 -24.99 -14.76 -19.68
C GLU A 57 -25.66 -15.84 -18.81
N SER A 58 -24.96 -16.93 -18.54
CA SER A 58 -25.47 -18.00 -17.66
C SER A 58 -25.74 -17.50 -16.24
N ARG A 59 -24.84 -16.67 -15.69
CA ARG A 59 -24.98 -16.11 -14.34
C ARG A 59 -26.07 -15.06 -14.27
N LEU A 60 -26.11 -14.14 -15.22
CA LEU A 60 -27.15 -13.13 -15.33
C LEU A 60 -28.54 -13.77 -15.41
N ARG A 61 -28.72 -14.79 -16.28
CA ARG A 61 -29.97 -15.55 -16.41
C ARG A 61 -30.35 -16.23 -15.10
N ARG A 62 -29.41 -16.88 -14.43
CA ARG A 62 -29.67 -17.56 -13.14
C ARG A 62 -30.16 -16.58 -12.07
N VAL A 63 -29.48 -15.45 -11.94
CA VAL A 63 -29.86 -14.39 -10.99
C VAL A 63 -31.25 -13.86 -11.35
N GLY A 64 -31.49 -13.46 -12.61
CA GLY A 64 -32.79 -12.97 -13.07
C GLY A 64 -33.94 -13.96 -12.81
N GLN A 65 -33.71 -15.26 -13.02
CA GLN A 65 -34.71 -16.30 -12.73
C GLN A 65 -35.00 -16.50 -11.24
N SER A 66 -34.03 -16.15 -10.37
CA SER A 66 -34.19 -16.32 -8.91
C SER A 66 -34.77 -15.09 -8.23
N MET A 67 -34.83 -13.94 -8.92
CA MET A 67 -35.26 -12.67 -8.35
C MET A 67 -36.80 -12.55 -8.30
N LEU A 68 -37.28 -11.92 -7.24
CA LEU A 68 -38.67 -11.51 -7.08
C LEU A 68 -38.77 -9.96 -7.24
N PRO A 69 -39.96 -9.43 -7.55
CA PRO A 69 -40.13 -7.95 -7.73
C PRO A 69 -39.71 -7.10 -6.53
N ALA A 70 -39.74 -7.70 -5.31
CA ALA A 70 -39.30 -7.01 -4.09
C ALA A 70 -37.78 -7.07 -3.83
N ASP A 71 -37.02 -7.73 -4.67
CA ASP A 71 -35.57 -7.90 -4.51
C ASP A 71 -34.80 -6.74 -5.15
N GLU A 72 -33.50 -6.70 -4.87
CA GLU A 72 -32.57 -5.72 -5.40
C GLU A 72 -31.38 -6.41 -6.06
N VAL A 73 -30.93 -5.90 -7.22
CA VAL A 73 -29.70 -6.37 -7.85
C VAL A 73 -28.74 -5.22 -8.14
N TRP A 74 -27.47 -5.46 -7.87
CA TRP A 74 -26.38 -4.62 -8.33
C TRP A 74 -25.62 -5.36 -9.43
N PHE A 75 -25.52 -4.73 -10.58
CA PHE A 75 -24.67 -5.15 -11.65
C PHE A 75 -23.47 -4.21 -11.74
N VAL A 76 -22.28 -4.72 -11.60
CA VAL A 76 -21.04 -3.95 -11.68
C VAL A 76 -20.19 -4.52 -12.79
N PHE A 77 -19.79 -3.70 -13.72
CA PHE A 77 -18.87 -4.06 -14.78
C PHE A 77 -17.64 -3.15 -14.75
N ALA A 78 -16.45 -3.75 -14.85
CA ALA A 78 -15.18 -3.05 -14.99
C ALA A 78 -14.37 -3.68 -16.12
N GLY A 79 -14.20 -2.98 -17.21
CA GLY A 79 -13.50 -3.52 -18.37
C GLY A 79 -13.69 -2.70 -19.64
N PRO A 80 -13.16 -3.20 -20.77
CA PRO A 80 -13.36 -2.56 -22.06
C PRO A 80 -14.83 -2.60 -22.49
N ALA A 81 -15.25 -1.57 -23.22
CA ALA A 81 -16.56 -1.49 -23.83
C ALA A 81 -16.47 -0.73 -25.15
N PHE A 82 -17.45 -0.87 -26.00
CA PHE A 82 -17.52 -0.19 -27.27
C PHE A 82 -18.97 0.00 -27.73
N ALA A 83 -19.18 0.92 -28.63
CA ALA A 83 -20.45 1.10 -29.30
C ALA A 83 -20.35 0.62 -30.76
N GLU A 84 -21.36 -0.08 -31.24
CA GLU A 84 -21.51 -0.50 -32.62
C GLU A 84 -22.96 -0.42 -33.07
N ASN A 85 -23.20 0.28 -34.17
CA ASN A 85 -24.55 0.53 -34.71
C ASN A 85 -25.52 1.14 -33.66
N GLY A 86 -25.04 2.08 -32.84
CA GLY A 86 -25.82 2.73 -31.79
C GLY A 86 -26.14 1.84 -30.58
N ARG A 87 -25.53 0.67 -30.47
CA ARG A 87 -25.66 -0.24 -29.32
C ARG A 87 -24.36 -0.38 -28.57
N GLY A 88 -24.42 -0.35 -27.26
CA GLY A 88 -23.27 -0.54 -26.36
C GLY A 88 -23.03 -2.01 -26.04
N PHE A 89 -21.79 -2.38 -26.00
CA PHE A 89 -21.31 -3.73 -25.69
C PHE A 89 -20.23 -3.69 -24.62
N LEU A 90 -20.34 -4.59 -23.67
CA LEU A 90 -19.35 -4.86 -22.64
C LEU A 90 -18.49 -6.03 -23.13
N ALA A 91 -17.22 -5.79 -23.35
CA ALA A 91 -16.30 -6.85 -23.79
C ALA A 91 -16.14 -7.91 -22.71
N SER A 92 -16.06 -9.16 -23.13
CA SER A 92 -15.73 -10.30 -22.26
C SER A 92 -14.28 -10.76 -22.48
N ALA A 93 -13.79 -11.64 -21.64
CA ALA A 93 -12.44 -12.17 -21.77
C ALA A 93 -12.19 -12.92 -23.09
N ASP A 94 -13.25 -13.42 -23.70
CA ASP A 94 -13.28 -14.14 -24.96
C ASP A 94 -13.86 -13.33 -26.14
N THR A 95 -13.91 -12.00 -26.03
CA THR A 95 -14.33 -11.12 -27.13
C THR A 95 -13.34 -11.20 -28.28
N PHE A 96 -13.89 -11.33 -29.51
CA PHE A 96 -13.12 -11.58 -30.74
C PHE A 96 -13.15 -10.36 -31.66
N ALA A 97 -12.00 -9.98 -32.22
CA ALA A 97 -11.86 -8.82 -33.11
C ALA A 97 -12.80 -8.83 -34.29
N ASP A 98 -12.89 -9.99 -34.96
CA ASP A 98 -13.64 -10.14 -36.22
C ASP A 98 -15.16 -10.17 -36.01
N ASP A 99 -15.62 -10.39 -34.76
CA ASP A 99 -17.04 -10.43 -34.42
C ASP A 99 -17.28 -9.95 -32.99
N ARG A 100 -16.91 -8.69 -32.73
CA ARG A 100 -16.95 -8.09 -31.39
C ARG A 100 -18.34 -8.09 -30.79
N ALA A 101 -19.34 -7.68 -31.56
CA ALA A 101 -20.71 -7.56 -31.07
C ALA A 101 -21.29 -8.93 -30.70
N ALA A 102 -21.06 -9.96 -31.52
CA ALA A 102 -21.58 -11.30 -31.25
C ALA A 102 -20.84 -12.03 -30.12
N THR A 103 -19.65 -11.58 -29.76
CA THR A 103 -18.83 -12.19 -28.68
C THR A 103 -18.78 -11.36 -27.41
N SER A 104 -19.51 -10.26 -27.33
CA SER A 104 -19.63 -9.37 -26.17
C SER A 104 -21.05 -9.39 -25.58
N LEU A 105 -21.22 -8.78 -24.41
CA LEU A 105 -22.52 -8.61 -23.76
C LEU A 105 -23.16 -7.31 -24.20
N ALA A 106 -24.29 -7.34 -24.88
CA ALA A 106 -25.04 -6.11 -25.17
C ALA A 106 -25.59 -5.51 -23.87
N VAL A 107 -25.38 -4.21 -23.65
CA VAL A 107 -25.86 -3.50 -22.45
C VAL A 107 -27.38 -3.64 -22.34
N ALA A 108 -28.11 -3.46 -23.42
CA ALA A 108 -29.57 -3.60 -23.46
C ALA A 108 -30.05 -5.00 -23.01
N ASP A 109 -29.32 -6.08 -23.32
CA ASP A 109 -29.70 -7.43 -22.93
C ASP A 109 -29.46 -7.65 -21.42
N VAL A 110 -28.36 -7.10 -20.89
CA VAL A 110 -28.08 -7.11 -19.44
C VAL A 110 -29.15 -6.34 -18.67
N VAL A 111 -29.55 -5.16 -19.16
CA VAL A 111 -30.61 -4.36 -18.54
C VAL A 111 -31.94 -5.10 -18.58
N ARG A 112 -32.31 -5.65 -19.72
CA ARG A 112 -33.57 -6.39 -19.89
C ARG A 112 -33.65 -7.60 -18.97
N GLN A 113 -32.55 -8.29 -18.73
CA GLN A 113 -32.52 -9.47 -17.88
C GLN A 113 -32.99 -9.20 -16.44
N PHE A 114 -32.72 -8.01 -15.90
CA PHE A 114 -33.12 -7.63 -14.55
C PHE A 114 -34.39 -6.79 -14.50
N THR A 115 -34.59 -5.88 -15.43
CA THR A 115 -35.82 -5.05 -15.45
C THR A 115 -37.08 -5.87 -15.72
N ALA A 116 -36.99 -6.97 -16.46
CA ALA A 116 -38.10 -7.89 -16.68
C ALA A 116 -38.65 -8.53 -15.37
N THR A 117 -37.88 -8.53 -14.30
CA THR A 117 -38.31 -9.08 -12.99
C THR A 117 -39.16 -8.10 -12.18
N GLY A 118 -39.13 -6.81 -12.51
CA GLY A 118 -39.73 -5.73 -11.74
C GLY A 118 -38.93 -5.35 -10.47
N ALA A 119 -37.78 -5.99 -10.23
CA ALA A 119 -36.91 -5.72 -9.11
C ALA A 119 -36.13 -4.42 -9.28
N ALA A 120 -35.65 -3.86 -8.17
CA ALA A 120 -34.81 -2.68 -8.19
C ALA A 120 -33.42 -3.04 -8.71
N ALA A 121 -33.02 -2.48 -9.86
CA ALA A 121 -31.74 -2.79 -10.49
C ALA A 121 -30.80 -1.57 -10.49
N ARG A 122 -29.54 -1.79 -10.07
CA ARG A 122 -28.50 -0.75 -9.96
C ARG A 122 -27.30 -1.19 -10.81
N TYR A 123 -26.90 -0.34 -11.75
CA TYR A 123 -25.81 -0.62 -12.69
C TYR A 123 -24.66 0.34 -12.41
N PHE A 124 -23.48 -0.21 -12.28
CA PHE A 124 -22.24 0.52 -12.12
C PHE A 124 -21.30 0.12 -13.26
N LEU A 125 -21.11 1.02 -14.21
CA LEU A 125 -20.40 0.73 -15.44
C LEU A 125 -19.08 1.50 -15.50
N ASP A 126 -18.00 0.84 -15.16
CA ASP A 126 -16.65 1.31 -15.42
C ASP A 126 -16.20 0.79 -16.79
N ALA A 127 -16.85 1.30 -17.82
CA ALA A 127 -16.89 0.77 -19.18
C ALA A 127 -16.81 1.92 -20.20
N PRO A 128 -15.61 2.49 -20.43
CA PRO A 128 -15.43 3.55 -21.41
C PRO A 128 -15.79 3.02 -22.81
N GLY A 129 -16.66 3.73 -23.51
CA GLY A 129 -17.12 3.37 -24.87
C GLY A 129 -18.59 2.92 -24.97
N VAL A 130 -19.34 2.90 -23.85
CA VAL A 130 -20.81 2.80 -23.91
C VAL A 130 -21.38 4.17 -24.22
N SER A 131 -22.38 4.22 -25.10
CA SER A 131 -23.01 5.48 -25.55
C SER A 131 -23.91 6.05 -24.46
N ASP A 132 -23.76 7.35 -24.19
CA ASP A 132 -24.63 8.09 -23.27
C ASP A 132 -26.07 8.14 -23.76
N ASP A 133 -26.30 8.25 -25.07
CA ASP A 133 -27.65 8.25 -25.68
C ASP A 133 -28.35 6.88 -25.44
N GLU A 134 -27.67 5.77 -25.65
CA GLU A 134 -28.24 4.46 -25.36
C GLU A 134 -28.57 4.30 -23.87
N LEU A 135 -27.70 4.76 -22.99
CA LEU A 135 -27.97 4.69 -21.56
C LEU A 135 -29.15 5.57 -21.15
N ALA A 136 -29.32 6.73 -21.74
CA ALA A 136 -30.50 7.58 -21.50
C ALA A 136 -31.80 6.91 -21.92
N ASP A 137 -31.81 6.17 -23.02
CA ASP A 137 -32.96 5.40 -23.50
C ASP A 137 -33.25 4.17 -22.61
N LEU A 138 -32.22 3.47 -22.14
CA LEU A 138 -32.36 2.26 -21.32
C LEU A 138 -32.75 2.56 -19.86
N PHE A 139 -32.44 3.76 -19.35
CA PHE A 139 -32.66 4.18 -17.98
C PHE A 139 -33.52 5.46 -17.89
N PRO A 140 -34.81 5.37 -18.14
CA PRO A 140 -35.69 6.55 -18.05
C PRO A 140 -35.81 7.02 -16.59
N ALA A 141 -35.97 8.32 -16.39
CA ALA A 141 -35.99 8.96 -15.07
C ALA A 141 -37.07 8.45 -14.11
N SER A 142 -38.11 7.78 -14.61
CA SER A 142 -39.19 7.19 -13.81
C SER A 142 -39.12 5.66 -13.69
N GLY A 143 -38.05 5.04 -14.15
CA GLY A 143 -37.91 3.57 -14.14
C GLY A 143 -37.44 3.01 -12.77
N PRO A 144 -37.51 1.69 -12.59
CA PRO A 144 -36.99 1.02 -11.39
C PRO A 144 -35.47 0.85 -11.42
N ALA A 145 -34.83 1.11 -12.53
CA ALA A 145 -33.40 0.90 -12.77
C ALA A 145 -32.65 2.23 -12.82
N VAL A 146 -31.44 2.24 -12.32
CA VAL A 146 -30.51 3.38 -12.37
C VAL A 146 -29.12 2.90 -12.78
N ALA A 147 -28.45 3.68 -13.62
CA ALA A 147 -27.06 3.45 -13.97
C ALA A 147 -26.16 4.63 -13.59
N LEU A 148 -25.01 4.29 -13.06
CA LEU A 148 -23.89 5.21 -12.86
C LEU A 148 -22.73 4.74 -13.73
N THR A 149 -22.08 5.68 -14.42
CA THR A 149 -20.92 5.41 -15.27
C THR A 149 -19.67 6.07 -14.69
N ALA A 150 -18.53 5.48 -14.95
CA ALA A 150 -17.23 6.03 -14.52
C ALA A 150 -16.83 7.27 -15.30
N GLY A 151 -17.31 7.44 -16.52
CA GLY A 151 -17.04 8.56 -17.41
C GLY A 151 -18.07 8.69 -18.50
N GLU A 152 -18.10 9.82 -19.18
CA GLU A 152 -18.85 10.05 -20.42
C GLU A 152 -18.27 9.18 -21.54
N GLU A 153 -19.03 9.03 -22.65
CA GLU A 153 -18.60 8.28 -23.82
C GLU A 153 -17.21 8.71 -24.30
N GLY A 154 -16.33 7.73 -24.55
CA GLY A 154 -14.96 7.97 -25.04
C GLY A 154 -13.97 8.48 -23.99
N GLN A 155 -14.39 8.74 -22.77
CA GLN A 155 -13.47 9.10 -21.69
C GLN A 155 -12.84 7.84 -21.08
N PRO A 156 -11.48 7.78 -20.98
CA PRO A 156 -10.83 6.62 -20.40
C PRO A 156 -11.09 6.53 -18.90
N SER A 157 -11.30 5.32 -18.41
CA SER A 157 -11.31 5.07 -16.98
C SER A 157 -9.91 5.19 -16.41
N GLN A 158 -9.76 6.03 -15.39
CA GLN A 158 -8.46 6.28 -14.76
C GLN A 158 -8.16 5.22 -13.70
N ALA A 159 -6.94 4.70 -13.76
CA ALA A 159 -6.42 3.77 -12.77
C ALA A 159 -5.04 4.22 -12.29
N ALA A 160 -4.80 4.17 -11.01
CA ALA A 160 -3.51 4.50 -10.41
C ALA A 160 -3.27 3.68 -9.16
N ALA A 161 -2.01 3.42 -8.85
CA ALA A 161 -1.58 2.73 -7.64
C ALA A 161 -2.25 1.35 -7.41
N GLY A 162 -2.55 0.65 -8.49
CA GLY A 162 -3.17 -0.67 -8.40
C GLY A 162 -4.70 -0.64 -8.31
N ARG A 163 -5.36 0.51 -8.49
CA ARG A 163 -6.80 0.68 -8.30
C ARG A 163 -7.47 1.45 -9.44
N ARG A 164 -8.72 1.12 -9.71
CA ARG A 164 -9.61 1.92 -10.57
C ARG A 164 -10.29 2.97 -9.69
N LEU A 165 -9.93 4.23 -9.93
CA LEU A 165 -10.22 5.33 -9.00
C LEU A 165 -11.71 5.56 -8.76
N TRP A 166 -12.54 5.37 -9.78
CA TRP A 166 -13.99 5.55 -9.64
C TRP A 166 -14.62 4.45 -8.77
N LEU A 167 -14.26 3.16 -8.97
CA LEU A 167 -14.76 2.05 -8.16
C LEU A 167 -14.29 2.15 -6.71
N GLN A 168 -13.07 2.64 -6.48
CA GLN A 168 -12.58 2.94 -5.14
C GLN A 168 -13.47 3.97 -4.44
N LEU A 169 -13.83 5.06 -5.11
CA LEU A 169 -14.73 6.05 -4.52
C LEU A 169 -16.09 5.44 -4.16
N ILE A 170 -16.66 4.57 -5.00
CA ILE A 170 -17.90 3.85 -4.68
C ILE A 170 -17.73 3.01 -3.42
N GLY A 171 -16.63 2.28 -3.29
CA GLY A 171 -16.28 1.51 -2.10
C GLY A 171 -16.20 2.37 -0.84
N ASP A 172 -15.54 3.54 -0.92
CA ASP A 172 -15.45 4.52 0.17
C ASP A 172 -16.82 5.02 0.62
N ALA A 173 -17.73 5.28 -0.35
CA ALA A 173 -19.09 5.70 -0.04
C ALA A 173 -19.88 4.59 0.67
N LEU A 174 -19.79 3.35 0.19
CA LEU A 174 -20.47 2.18 0.77
C LEU A 174 -19.95 1.82 2.15
N SER A 175 -18.65 1.96 2.39
CA SER A 175 -18.04 1.70 3.70
C SER A 175 -18.27 2.82 4.73
N GLY A 176 -18.93 3.93 4.33
CA GLY A 176 -19.15 5.09 5.18
C GLY A 176 -17.92 5.98 5.37
N GLN A 177 -16.85 5.73 4.65
CA GLN A 177 -15.63 6.54 4.69
C GLN A 177 -15.79 7.89 3.95
N ALA A 178 -16.85 8.02 3.14
CA ALA A 178 -17.19 9.22 2.42
C ALA A 178 -18.53 9.84 2.94
N PRO A 179 -18.56 10.42 4.16
CA PRO A 179 -19.79 10.98 4.71
C PRO A 179 -20.40 12.09 3.85
N ALA A 180 -19.60 12.77 3.02
CA ALA A 180 -20.09 13.77 2.08
C ALA A 180 -20.85 13.19 0.88
N ALA A 181 -20.81 11.87 0.67
CA ALA A 181 -21.63 11.16 -0.31
C ALA A 181 -23.02 10.78 0.22
N LEU A 182 -23.24 10.94 1.52
CA LEU A 182 -24.46 10.51 2.19
C LEU A 182 -25.43 11.69 2.38
N ASP A 183 -26.69 11.44 2.07
CA ASP A 183 -27.79 12.31 2.44
C ASP A 183 -28.56 11.69 3.63
N ASN A 184 -28.38 12.28 4.82
CA ASN A 184 -28.97 11.78 6.07
C ASN A 184 -28.75 10.27 6.32
N GLY A 185 -27.55 9.79 6.07
CA GLY A 185 -27.18 8.37 6.21
C GLY A 185 -27.67 7.49 5.06
N ARG A 186 -28.24 8.07 4.00
CA ARG A 186 -28.66 7.35 2.80
C ARG A 186 -27.73 7.68 1.64
N LEU A 187 -27.26 6.68 0.96
CA LEU A 187 -26.54 6.82 -0.28
C LEU A 187 -27.57 6.74 -1.41
N THR A 188 -27.82 7.86 -2.08
CA THR A 188 -28.70 7.91 -3.27
C THR A 188 -27.87 7.97 -4.54
N ALA A 189 -28.49 7.69 -5.68
CA ALA A 189 -27.81 7.79 -6.98
C ALA A 189 -27.29 9.22 -7.23
N ALA A 190 -28.10 10.25 -6.95
CA ALA A 190 -27.70 11.64 -7.08
C ALA A 190 -26.57 12.02 -6.11
N SER A 191 -26.66 11.64 -4.85
CA SER A 191 -25.64 12.01 -3.86
C SER A 191 -24.29 11.33 -4.16
N LEU A 192 -24.29 10.07 -4.58
CA LEU A 192 -23.09 9.37 -5.02
C LEU A 192 -22.52 10.00 -6.30
N HIS A 193 -23.35 10.27 -7.30
CA HIS A 193 -22.92 10.91 -8.54
C HIS A 193 -22.29 12.29 -8.28
N GLN A 194 -22.98 13.18 -7.55
CA GLN A 194 -22.46 14.51 -7.23
C GLN A 194 -21.13 14.45 -6.48
N TRP A 195 -21.02 13.53 -5.54
CA TRP A 195 -19.79 13.35 -4.78
C TRP A 195 -18.66 12.80 -5.65
N THR A 196 -18.90 11.75 -6.45
CA THR A 196 -17.88 11.19 -7.35
C THR A 196 -17.48 12.18 -8.43
N ALA A 197 -18.40 12.94 -9.01
CA ALA A 197 -18.09 13.99 -9.99
C ALA A 197 -17.19 15.08 -9.42
N LYS A 198 -17.28 15.37 -8.12
CA LYS A 198 -16.43 16.34 -7.42
C LYS A 198 -15.09 15.75 -7.01
N GLU A 199 -15.07 14.53 -6.47
CA GLU A 199 -13.87 13.94 -5.90
C GLU A 199 -12.98 13.25 -6.92
N LEU A 200 -13.54 12.60 -7.94
CA LEU A 200 -12.75 11.89 -8.96
C LEU A 200 -11.72 12.79 -9.65
N PRO A 201 -12.05 14.00 -10.15
CA PRO A 201 -11.05 14.90 -10.72
C PRO A 201 -9.97 15.35 -9.72
N ARG A 202 -10.30 15.38 -8.42
CA ARG A 202 -9.32 15.71 -7.36
C ARG A 202 -8.35 14.59 -7.13
N VAL A 203 -8.87 13.35 -7.03
CA VAL A 203 -8.05 12.16 -6.87
C VAL A 203 -7.17 11.95 -8.09
N VAL A 204 -7.73 12.01 -9.30
CA VAL A 204 -6.99 11.87 -10.57
C VAL A 204 -5.81 12.86 -10.63
N ARG A 205 -6.05 14.15 -10.39
CA ARG A 205 -4.98 15.18 -10.38
C ARG A 205 -3.92 14.95 -9.32
N LYS A 206 -4.29 14.31 -8.20
CA LYS A 206 -3.37 14.04 -7.10
C LYS A 206 -2.44 12.86 -7.40
N VAL A 207 -2.94 11.84 -8.10
CA VAL A 207 -2.22 10.57 -8.25
C VAL A 207 -1.65 10.33 -9.65
N MET A 208 -2.07 11.10 -10.65
CA MET A 208 -1.65 10.94 -12.04
C MET A 208 -0.76 12.08 -12.52
N THR A 209 0.32 11.74 -13.21
CA THR A 209 1.24 12.72 -13.82
C THR A 209 0.62 13.40 -15.04
N ALA A 210 -0.24 12.69 -15.79
CA ALA A 210 -0.96 13.18 -16.95
C ALA A 210 -2.46 12.85 -16.81
N PRO A 211 -3.21 13.63 -16.01
CA PRO A 211 -4.62 13.39 -15.77
C PRO A 211 -5.43 13.62 -17.05
N ARG A 212 -6.28 12.66 -17.40
CA ARG A 212 -7.27 12.81 -18.46
C ARG A 212 -8.62 13.14 -17.83
N LYS A 213 -9.50 13.79 -18.60
CA LYS A 213 -10.86 14.07 -18.15
C LYS A 213 -11.60 12.75 -17.92
N GLN A 214 -12.29 12.66 -16.80
CA GLN A 214 -13.20 11.57 -16.48
C GLN A 214 -14.36 12.17 -15.68
N SER A 215 -15.55 12.16 -16.28
CA SER A 215 -16.76 12.77 -15.75
C SER A 215 -17.78 11.67 -15.53
N PRO A 216 -18.04 11.25 -14.29
CA PRO A 216 -19.07 10.26 -14.00
C PRO A 216 -20.43 10.69 -14.53
N GLY A 217 -21.21 9.72 -15.03
CA GLY A 217 -22.58 9.91 -15.51
C GLY A 217 -23.62 9.30 -14.58
N LEU A 218 -24.86 9.78 -14.67
CA LEU A 218 -26.03 9.26 -13.98
C LEU A 218 -27.21 9.20 -14.92
N PHE A 219 -27.82 8.03 -15.06
CA PHE A 219 -28.98 7.73 -15.89
C PHE A 219 -30.05 7.04 -15.04
N GLY A 220 -31.31 7.44 -15.19
CA GLY A 220 -32.42 6.93 -14.39
C GLY A 220 -32.81 7.82 -13.22
N PRO A 221 -33.61 7.30 -12.24
CA PRO A 221 -34.12 8.10 -11.13
C PRO A 221 -33.01 8.55 -10.18
N PRO A 222 -32.81 9.89 -10.00
CA PRO A 222 -31.72 10.42 -9.18
C PRO A 222 -31.90 10.16 -7.67
N ASP A 223 -33.13 10.00 -7.21
CA ASP A 223 -33.50 9.73 -5.81
C ASP A 223 -33.45 8.23 -5.43
N ALA A 224 -33.10 7.37 -6.39
CA ALA A 224 -32.97 5.95 -6.14
C ALA A 224 -31.97 5.70 -4.98
N VAL A 225 -32.48 5.06 -3.92
CA VAL A 225 -31.63 4.68 -2.78
C VAL A 225 -30.77 3.50 -3.17
N LEU A 226 -29.48 3.65 -3.00
CA LEU A 226 -28.50 2.61 -3.26
C LEU A 226 -28.19 1.81 -1.99
N ALA A 227 -27.97 2.50 -0.87
CA ALA A 227 -27.70 1.87 0.41
C ALA A 227 -28.07 2.78 1.57
N THR A 228 -28.33 2.20 2.73
CA THR A 228 -28.30 2.92 3.99
C THR A 228 -26.96 2.63 4.65
N VAL A 229 -26.20 3.68 4.90
CA VAL A 229 -24.81 3.57 5.37
C VAL A 229 -24.67 4.34 6.66
N THR A 230 -24.18 3.69 7.69
CA THR A 230 -23.78 4.39 8.91
C THR A 230 -22.43 5.05 8.62
N ALA A 231 -22.37 6.38 8.67
CA ALA A 231 -21.11 7.08 8.51
C ALA A 231 -20.12 6.57 9.57
N THR A 232 -19.11 5.89 9.14
CA THR A 232 -17.98 5.57 10.01
C THR A 232 -17.22 6.88 10.21
N ALA A 233 -17.18 7.37 11.44
CA ALA A 233 -16.24 8.42 11.76
C ALA A 233 -14.87 7.93 11.27
N LYS A 234 -14.28 8.64 10.28
CA LYS A 234 -12.92 8.34 9.85
C LYS A 234 -12.08 8.31 11.11
N LYS A 235 -11.69 7.12 11.58
CA LYS A 235 -10.76 7.02 12.71
C LYS A 235 -9.63 7.99 12.38
N PRO A 236 -9.35 8.99 13.24
CA PRO A 236 -8.25 9.90 12.96
C PRO A 236 -7.06 8.99 12.77
N ALA A 237 -6.59 8.99 11.54
CA ALA A 237 -5.55 8.08 11.13
C ALA A 237 -4.42 8.18 12.15
N ALA A 238 -3.95 7.04 12.68
CA ALA A 238 -2.92 6.95 13.68
C ALA A 238 -1.71 7.79 13.22
N ARG A 239 -1.36 8.84 13.93
CA ARG A 239 -0.19 9.65 13.64
C ARG A 239 0.98 9.00 14.36
N LEU A 240 1.97 8.54 13.61
CA LEU A 240 3.28 8.25 14.18
C LEU A 240 3.81 9.57 14.80
N ASN A 241 3.67 9.71 16.10
CA ASN A 241 4.17 10.86 16.82
C ASN A 241 5.53 10.49 17.37
N LEU A 242 6.58 11.16 16.93
CA LEU A 242 7.94 10.98 17.45
C LEU A 242 8.02 11.17 18.97
N LYS A 243 7.12 11.96 19.56
CA LYS A 243 6.98 12.05 21.03
C LYS A 243 6.53 10.75 21.69
N GLN A 244 6.09 9.74 20.90
CA GLN A 244 5.71 8.41 21.36
C GLN A 244 6.79 7.37 21.08
N LEU A 245 7.96 7.78 20.57
CA LEU A 245 9.08 6.90 20.37
C LEU A 245 9.75 6.61 21.70
N LYS A 246 9.82 5.34 22.05
CA LYS A 246 10.53 4.85 23.22
C LYS A 246 12.03 4.78 22.96
N ARG A 247 12.41 4.37 21.76
CA ARG A 247 13.79 4.12 21.39
C ARG A 247 13.95 4.21 19.87
N ILE A 248 15.06 4.75 19.43
CA ILE A 248 15.52 4.69 18.04
C ILE A 248 16.83 3.91 18.04
N VAL A 249 16.95 2.95 17.15
CA VAL A 249 18.11 2.06 17.06
C VAL A 249 18.58 2.00 15.62
N PHE A 250 19.85 2.29 15.41
CA PHE A 250 20.55 2.08 14.14
C PHE A 250 21.49 0.90 14.29
N ARG A 251 21.48 0.01 13.31
CA ARG A 251 22.36 -1.12 13.27
C ARG A 251 23.07 -1.23 11.93
N GLY A 252 24.31 -1.67 11.98
CA GLY A 252 25.06 -2.05 10.79
C GLY A 252 25.98 -3.22 11.10
N GLU A 253 26.13 -4.08 10.10
CA GLU A 253 27.00 -5.24 10.16
C GLU A 253 28.01 -5.15 9.01
N THR A 254 29.28 -5.31 9.30
CA THR A 254 30.32 -5.45 8.30
C THR A 254 31.09 -6.73 8.53
N ARG A 255 31.43 -7.42 7.45
CA ARG A 255 32.22 -8.64 7.49
C ARG A 255 33.61 -8.36 6.96
N GLY A 256 34.61 -8.92 7.60
CA GLY A 256 35.99 -8.82 7.19
C GLY A 256 36.74 -10.12 7.45
N LYS A 257 37.75 -10.40 6.65
CA LYS A 257 38.55 -11.60 6.89
C LYS A 257 39.44 -11.41 8.11
N VAL A 258 39.55 -12.44 8.92
CA VAL A 258 40.37 -12.46 10.14
C VAL A 258 41.81 -11.95 9.87
N LYS A 259 42.38 -12.24 8.70
CA LYS A 259 43.72 -11.80 8.26
C LYS A 259 43.84 -10.30 7.98
N GLU A 260 42.72 -9.58 7.87
CA GLU A 260 42.69 -8.13 7.61
C GLU A 260 42.71 -7.32 8.91
N LEU A 261 42.55 -7.98 10.06
CA LEU A 261 42.68 -7.34 11.36
C LEU A 261 44.15 -7.08 11.68
N SER A 262 44.51 -5.84 11.94
CA SER A 262 45.93 -5.40 12.07
C SER A 262 46.73 -6.17 13.15
N GLY A 263 46.07 -6.63 14.21
CA GLY A 263 46.67 -7.48 15.25
C GLY A 263 46.82 -8.95 14.88
N PHE A 264 46.06 -9.43 13.88
CA PHE A 264 46.03 -10.83 13.47
C PHE A 264 47.21 -11.24 12.62
N GLN A 265 47.80 -10.32 11.85
CA GLN A 265 48.85 -10.62 10.88
C GLN A 265 50.17 -11.06 11.48
N LYS A 266 50.42 -10.84 12.79
CA LYS A 266 51.73 -11.02 13.38
C LYS A 266 51.90 -12.30 14.24
N THR A 267 50.84 -13.00 14.66
CA THR A 267 51.07 -13.94 15.76
C THR A 267 50.35 -15.29 15.69
N PHE A 268 49.32 -15.55 14.84
CA PHE A 268 48.55 -16.80 14.95
C PHE A 268 48.11 -17.45 13.65
N LYS A 269 48.24 -18.77 13.55
CA LYS A 269 47.49 -19.63 12.65
C LYS A 269 46.09 -19.80 13.24
N VAL A 270 45.06 -19.41 12.48
CA VAL A 270 43.66 -19.65 12.86
C VAL A 270 43.41 -21.17 12.91
N PRO A 271 42.88 -21.74 14.00
CA PRO A 271 42.52 -23.16 14.04
C PRO A 271 41.44 -23.47 12.98
N GLU A 272 41.55 -24.65 12.34
CA GLU A 272 40.59 -25.13 11.34
C GLU A 272 39.18 -25.39 11.89
N ALA A 273 38.95 -25.34 13.19
CA ALA A 273 37.65 -25.46 13.84
C ALA A 273 37.46 -24.40 14.94
N ALA A 274 36.36 -23.65 14.89
CA ALA A 274 35.99 -22.67 15.90
C ALA A 274 35.57 -23.38 17.20
N THR A 275 36.50 -23.51 18.15
CA THR A 275 36.21 -23.94 19.50
C THR A 275 35.86 -22.76 20.41
N PRO A 276 35.15 -22.92 21.53
CA PRO A 276 34.91 -21.85 22.50
C PRO A 276 36.20 -21.14 22.97
N SER A 277 37.33 -21.85 22.95
CA SER A 277 38.64 -21.28 23.22
C SER A 277 39.11 -20.33 22.08
N ALA A 278 38.85 -20.66 20.83
CA ALA A 278 39.17 -19.81 19.68
C ALA A 278 38.35 -18.50 19.71
N LEU A 279 37.11 -18.54 20.13
CA LEU A 279 36.29 -17.33 20.35
C LEU A 279 36.93 -16.41 21.38
N LYS A 280 37.38 -16.91 22.54
CA LYS A 280 38.09 -16.10 23.54
C LYS A 280 39.40 -15.49 23.00
N TRP A 281 40.10 -16.19 22.14
CA TRP A 281 41.31 -15.70 21.50
C TRP A 281 41.02 -14.61 20.48
N THR A 282 39.98 -14.75 19.68
CA THR A 282 39.55 -13.75 18.70
C THR A 282 39.20 -12.43 19.41
N TYR A 283 38.51 -12.47 20.53
CA TYR A 283 38.22 -11.29 21.35
C TYR A 283 39.47 -10.61 21.88
N ARG A 284 40.50 -11.35 22.29
CA ARG A 284 41.78 -10.76 22.74
C ARG A 284 42.54 -10.06 21.58
N LEU A 285 42.56 -10.67 20.42
CA LEU A 285 43.29 -10.14 19.25
C LEU A 285 42.57 -8.98 18.60
N ALA A 286 41.25 -9.01 18.60
CA ALA A 286 40.41 -7.89 18.14
C ALA A 286 40.37 -6.73 19.16
N ALA A 287 40.88 -6.88 20.38
CA ALA A 287 40.80 -5.84 21.40
C ALA A 287 41.52 -4.56 21.02
N ASP A 288 42.65 -4.64 20.34
CA ASP A 288 43.39 -3.46 19.89
C ASP A 288 42.70 -2.78 18.71
N ASP A 289 42.18 -3.54 17.72
CA ASP A 289 41.40 -3.00 16.62
C ASP A 289 40.05 -2.48 17.11
N LEU A 290 39.42 -3.12 18.10
CA LEU A 290 38.21 -2.64 18.74
C LEU A 290 38.45 -1.35 19.50
N ARG A 291 39.59 -1.25 20.23
CA ARG A 291 39.96 -0.03 20.94
C ARG A 291 40.21 1.13 19.97
N ALA A 292 40.92 0.87 18.86
CA ALA A 292 41.13 1.84 17.81
C ALA A 292 39.81 2.31 17.20
N ALA A 293 38.89 1.39 16.89
CA ALA A 293 37.57 1.72 16.33
C ALA A 293 36.71 2.55 17.31
N VAL A 294 36.74 2.23 18.61
CA VAL A 294 36.07 3.03 19.64
C VAL A 294 36.69 4.41 19.77
N GLU A 295 38.02 4.51 19.78
CA GLU A 295 38.72 5.76 19.88
C GLU A 295 38.49 6.66 18.66
N ASP A 296 38.53 6.12 17.46
CA ASP A 296 38.23 6.86 16.21
C ASP A 296 36.80 7.36 16.23
N THR A 297 35.84 6.52 16.64
CA THR A 297 34.43 6.92 16.75
C THR A 297 34.23 7.95 17.85
N TYR A 298 34.90 7.79 18.99
CA TYR A 298 34.87 8.79 20.09
C TYR A 298 35.35 10.18 19.63
N ASN A 299 36.47 10.19 18.90
CA ASN A 299 37.03 11.43 18.36
C ASN A 299 36.09 12.06 17.32
N ALA A 300 35.51 11.25 16.42
CA ALA A 300 34.55 11.70 15.44
C ALA A 300 33.26 12.26 16.09
N VAL A 301 32.74 11.60 17.13
CA VAL A 301 31.59 12.07 17.91
C VAL A 301 31.87 13.40 18.57
N ARG A 302 33.06 13.54 19.16
CA ARG A 302 33.46 14.79 19.81
C ARG A 302 33.65 15.91 18.79
N GLU A 303 34.30 15.64 17.66
CA GLU A 303 34.64 16.66 16.67
C GLU A 303 33.40 17.11 15.88
N HIS A 304 32.57 16.18 15.44
CA HIS A 304 31.46 16.46 14.51
C HIS A 304 30.12 16.69 15.23
N LEU A 305 29.90 16.05 16.39
CA LEU A 305 28.64 16.19 17.14
C LEU A 305 28.75 17.20 18.32
N GLY A 306 29.93 17.75 18.53
CA GLY A 306 30.14 18.87 19.48
C GLY A 306 30.04 18.47 20.95
N PHE A 307 30.05 17.17 21.31
CA PHE A 307 30.04 16.72 22.69
C PHE A 307 31.36 17.08 23.42
N LYS A 308 31.27 17.54 24.63
CA LYS A 308 32.43 17.82 25.47
C LYS A 308 32.95 16.51 26.07
N ARG A 309 34.27 16.45 26.33
CA ARG A 309 34.90 15.24 26.92
C ARG A 309 34.23 14.77 28.21
N LYS A 310 33.72 15.69 29.03
CA LYS A 310 33.01 15.35 30.28
C LYS A 310 31.64 14.71 30.05
N ASP A 311 31.06 14.82 28.85
CA ASP A 311 29.76 14.33 28.50
C ASP A 311 29.86 12.98 27.75
N LEU A 312 31.06 12.44 27.61
CA LEU A 312 31.36 11.21 26.88
C LEU A 312 32.02 10.20 27.78
N GLU A 313 31.46 9.01 27.84
CA GLU A 313 32.10 7.83 28.44
C GLU A 313 32.43 6.84 27.32
N SER A 314 33.61 6.25 27.37
CA SER A 314 34.01 5.17 26.47
C SER A 314 34.69 4.06 27.21
N THR A 315 34.37 2.83 26.82
CA THR A 315 34.97 1.62 27.40
C THR A 315 35.10 0.54 26.33
N VAL A 316 36.17 -0.25 26.45
CA VAL A 316 36.38 -1.46 25.69
C VAL A 316 36.50 -2.61 26.69
N GLY A 317 35.52 -3.51 26.65
CA GLY A 317 35.48 -4.69 27.51
C GLY A 317 36.38 -5.82 27.02
N ALA A 318 36.75 -6.71 27.94
CA ALA A 318 37.50 -7.93 27.61
C ALA A 318 36.63 -8.99 26.89
N ASP A 319 35.34 -8.74 26.80
CA ASP A 319 34.31 -9.56 26.13
C ASP A 319 34.15 -9.29 24.62
N GLY A 320 35.01 -8.42 24.07
CA GLY A 320 34.91 -8.04 22.64
C GLY A 320 33.82 -7.02 22.36
N MET A 321 33.39 -6.27 23.38
CA MET A 321 32.43 -5.17 23.24
C MET A 321 33.08 -3.84 23.59
N GLY A 322 32.80 -2.84 22.79
CA GLY A 322 33.14 -1.46 23.08
C GLY A 322 31.89 -0.59 23.08
N PHE A 323 31.88 0.44 23.88
CA PHE A 323 30.78 1.41 23.86
C PHE A 323 31.24 2.84 24.07
N ILE A 324 30.41 3.75 23.56
CA ILE A 324 30.49 5.17 23.84
C ILE A 324 29.11 5.61 24.31
N ARG A 325 29.04 6.21 25.47
CA ARG A 325 27.80 6.78 26.01
C ARG A 325 27.84 8.30 25.93
N THR A 326 26.74 8.86 25.48
CA THR A 326 26.51 10.31 25.45
C THR A 326 25.18 10.64 26.15
N PRO A 327 24.86 11.91 26.43
CA PRO A 327 23.54 12.29 26.94
C PRO A 327 22.37 11.94 26.02
N SER A 328 22.62 11.78 24.71
CA SER A 328 21.58 11.63 23.69
C SER A 328 21.49 10.22 23.12
N PHE A 329 22.59 9.49 23.10
CA PHE A 329 22.64 8.15 22.53
C PHE A 329 23.77 7.30 23.13
N ASP A 330 23.59 6.00 23.04
CA ASP A 330 24.63 5.01 23.30
C ASP A 330 25.10 4.41 21.96
N PHE A 331 26.41 4.33 21.75
CA PHE A 331 27.02 3.60 20.64
C PHE A 331 27.68 2.35 21.18
N THR A 332 27.37 1.21 20.56
CA THR A 332 28.03 -0.06 20.86
C THR A 332 28.66 -0.65 19.61
N VAL A 333 29.80 -1.29 19.78
CA VAL A 333 30.48 -2.06 18.75
C VAL A 333 30.88 -3.39 19.33
N SER A 334 30.62 -4.46 18.60
CA SER A 334 31.06 -5.81 18.98
C SER A 334 31.70 -6.52 17.79
N VAL A 335 32.63 -7.40 18.11
CA VAL A 335 33.33 -8.24 17.13
C VAL A 335 33.10 -9.70 17.51
N SER A 336 32.68 -10.51 16.56
CA SER A 336 32.54 -11.96 16.74
C SER A 336 33.04 -12.68 15.50
N LEU A 337 33.44 -13.95 15.64
CA LEU A 337 33.64 -14.82 14.49
C LEU A 337 32.29 -15.09 13.82
N ASP A 338 32.32 -15.21 12.48
CA ASP A 338 31.17 -15.72 11.76
C ASP A 338 30.98 -17.20 12.14
N PRO A 339 29.79 -17.61 12.63
CA PRO A 339 29.53 -19.00 12.98
C PRO A 339 29.57 -19.93 11.78
N ASP A 340 29.32 -19.41 10.57
CA ASP A 340 29.28 -20.19 9.33
C ASP A 340 30.65 -20.21 8.61
N ASP A 341 31.50 -19.20 8.83
CA ASP A 341 32.85 -19.14 8.29
C ASP A 341 33.85 -18.62 9.35
N PRO A 342 34.58 -19.51 10.02
CA PRO A 342 35.56 -19.12 11.02
C PRO A 342 36.74 -18.29 10.51
N SER A 343 36.88 -18.13 9.20
CA SER A 343 37.87 -17.24 8.61
C SER A 343 37.40 -15.79 8.53
N GLU A 344 36.15 -15.54 8.87
CA GLU A 344 35.54 -14.21 8.85
C GLU A 344 35.20 -13.72 10.26
N VAL A 345 35.25 -12.42 10.43
CA VAL A 345 34.76 -11.70 11.63
C VAL A 345 33.60 -10.80 11.24
N ILE A 346 32.65 -10.75 12.16
CA ILE A 346 31.46 -9.91 12.05
C ILE A 346 31.63 -8.74 13.01
N TRP A 347 31.64 -7.54 12.47
CA TRP A 347 31.55 -6.30 13.20
C TRP A 347 30.10 -5.85 13.27
N ARG A 348 29.52 -5.78 14.47
CA ARG A 348 28.18 -5.24 14.68
C ARG A 348 28.29 -3.91 15.38
N ARG A 349 27.60 -2.91 14.83
CA ARG A 349 27.53 -1.56 15.36
C ARG A 349 26.09 -1.20 15.62
N GLU A 350 25.83 -0.60 16.76
CA GLU A 350 24.51 -0.14 17.14
C GLU A 350 24.60 1.25 17.74
N VAL A 351 23.74 2.16 17.29
CA VAL A 351 23.49 3.44 17.93
C VAL A 351 22.06 3.41 18.46
N SER A 352 21.89 3.61 19.74
CA SER A 352 20.58 3.48 20.39
C SER A 352 20.29 4.65 21.34
N GLN A 353 19.02 4.79 21.75
CA GLN A 353 18.55 5.80 22.71
C GLN A 353 18.71 7.24 22.21
N VAL A 354 18.58 7.45 20.90
CA VAL A 354 18.60 8.81 20.36
C VAL A 354 17.37 9.55 20.87
N SER A 355 17.58 10.50 21.75
CA SER A 355 16.51 11.30 22.38
C SER A 355 16.02 12.44 21.50
N ASP A 356 16.87 12.90 20.57
CA ASP A 356 16.56 13.95 19.61
C ASP A 356 16.54 13.40 18.18
N PRO A 357 15.35 13.23 17.61
CA PRO A 357 15.20 12.76 16.23
C PRO A 357 15.80 13.71 15.18
N ASP A 358 15.90 15.01 15.46
CA ASP A 358 16.47 15.96 14.51
C ASP A 358 17.98 15.78 14.36
N MET A 359 18.64 15.18 15.36
CA MET A 359 20.05 14.79 15.25
C MET A 359 20.29 13.81 14.10
N LEU A 360 19.31 12.96 13.78
CA LEU A 360 19.41 11.99 12.67
C LEU A 360 19.45 12.64 11.29
N ARG A 361 18.98 13.87 11.19
CA ARG A 361 18.98 14.67 9.96
C ARG A 361 20.27 15.48 9.83
N ALA A 362 21.03 15.61 10.91
CA ALA A 362 22.24 16.38 10.90
C ALA A 362 23.30 15.71 10.02
N ASP A 363 23.92 16.47 9.12
CA ASP A 363 24.99 15.99 8.26
C ASP A 363 26.16 15.44 9.08
N GLU A 364 26.37 16.00 10.25
CA GLU A 364 27.37 15.56 11.21
C GLU A 364 27.10 14.14 11.71
N PHE A 365 25.86 13.80 12.06
CA PHE A 365 25.51 12.46 12.51
C PHE A 365 25.72 11.45 11.38
N ARG A 366 25.28 11.78 10.17
CA ARG A 366 25.48 10.96 8.98
C ARG A 366 26.96 10.75 8.66
N ARG A 367 27.79 11.77 8.84
CA ARG A 367 29.24 11.69 8.66
C ARG A 367 29.90 10.71 9.62
N VAL A 368 29.46 10.69 10.87
CA VAL A 368 30.00 9.78 11.89
C VAL A 368 29.51 8.36 11.72
N PHE A 369 28.19 8.18 11.53
CA PHE A 369 27.55 6.86 11.63
C PHE A 369 27.04 6.31 10.30
N GLY A 370 26.80 7.15 9.28
CA GLY A 370 26.08 6.75 8.05
C GLY A 370 26.74 5.63 7.24
N ARG A 371 28.07 5.53 7.26
CA ARG A 371 28.80 4.60 6.38
C ARG A 371 28.66 3.11 6.73
N TRP A 372 28.05 2.76 7.84
CA TRP A 372 27.87 1.38 8.28
C TRP A 372 26.48 1.09 8.86
N LEU A 373 25.55 1.99 8.67
CA LEU A 373 24.17 1.78 9.09
C LEU A 373 23.38 1.11 7.97
N GLU A 374 22.83 -0.04 8.25
CA GLU A 374 22.04 -0.84 7.31
C GLU A 374 20.59 -0.97 7.74
N THR A 375 20.31 -0.78 9.03
CA THR A 375 18.98 -0.91 9.60
C THR A 375 18.70 0.25 10.53
N LEU A 376 17.52 0.86 10.36
CA LEU A 376 16.97 1.86 11.25
C LEU A 376 15.68 1.32 11.87
N GLN A 377 15.60 1.26 13.19
CA GLN A 377 14.43 0.78 13.92
C GLN A 377 13.92 1.86 14.89
N PHE A 378 12.61 2.07 14.84
CA PHE A 378 11.89 2.92 15.77
C PHE A 378 11.02 2.04 16.66
N ASP A 379 11.22 2.08 17.97
CA ASP A 379 10.37 1.40 18.94
C ASP A 379 9.35 2.41 19.49
N PHE A 380 8.08 2.01 19.55
CA PHE A 380 6.99 2.87 20.00
C PHE A 380 6.67 2.63 21.47
N GLU A 381 6.34 3.69 22.20
CA GLU A 381 5.86 3.59 23.59
C GLU A 381 4.50 2.91 23.69
N LYS A 382 3.66 3.11 22.68
CA LYS A 382 2.33 2.52 22.58
C LYS A 382 2.18 1.81 21.24
N PRO A 383 1.51 0.66 21.22
CA PRO A 383 1.23 -0.02 19.97
C PRO A 383 0.53 0.90 18.97
N ILE A 384 1.00 0.88 17.72
CA ILE A 384 0.37 1.61 16.62
C ILE A 384 -0.73 0.75 15.97
N ASP A 385 -1.68 1.42 15.38
CA ASP A 385 -2.70 0.80 14.53
C ASP A 385 -2.08 0.55 13.13
N VAL A 386 -1.63 -0.68 12.90
CA VAL A 386 -0.98 -1.07 11.63
C VAL A 386 -2.00 -1.04 10.49
N GLU A 387 -3.23 -1.48 10.71
CA GLU A 387 -4.30 -1.46 9.72
C GLU A 387 -4.61 -0.03 9.27
N GLY A 388 -4.85 0.87 10.21
CA GLY A 388 -5.05 2.28 9.90
C GLY A 388 -3.83 2.98 9.30
N LEU A 389 -2.60 2.47 9.51
CA LEU A 389 -1.41 2.93 8.82
C LEU A 389 -1.37 2.43 7.38
N VAL A 390 -1.71 1.16 7.15
CA VAL A 390 -1.79 0.55 5.81
C VAL A 390 -2.81 1.31 4.97
N ASP A 391 -4.01 1.51 5.47
CA ASP A 391 -5.06 2.28 4.79
C ASP A 391 -4.57 3.65 4.34
N ARG A 392 -3.80 4.32 5.20
CA ARG A 392 -3.22 5.62 4.86
C ARG A 392 -2.10 5.57 3.84
N ILE A 393 -1.23 4.56 3.95
CA ILE A 393 -0.21 4.35 2.95
C ILE A 393 -0.93 4.08 1.63
N GLU A 394 -1.92 3.23 1.62
CA GLU A 394 -2.70 2.88 0.44
C GLU A 394 -3.48 4.07 -0.13
N ASP A 395 -4.09 4.90 0.71
CA ASP A 395 -4.78 6.14 0.31
C ASP A 395 -3.86 7.18 -0.36
N ASN A 396 -2.56 7.09 -0.14
CA ASN A 396 -1.58 8.08 -0.59
C ASN A 396 -0.42 7.47 -1.38
N LEU A 397 -0.56 6.23 -1.86
CA LEU A 397 0.50 5.51 -2.56
C LEU A 397 0.98 6.26 -3.82
N PRO A 398 2.27 6.59 -3.91
CA PRO A 398 2.88 6.95 -5.17
C PRO A 398 2.95 5.74 -6.11
N PRO A 399 3.05 5.98 -7.43
CA PRO A 399 3.19 4.90 -8.40
C PRO A 399 4.31 3.92 -8.04
N GLY A 400 4.00 2.63 -8.03
CA GLY A 400 4.96 1.55 -7.81
C GLY A 400 5.28 1.20 -6.35
N VAL A 401 4.71 1.89 -5.37
CA VAL A 401 4.79 1.45 -3.96
C VAL A 401 3.89 0.23 -3.78
N ARG A 402 4.39 -0.78 -3.07
CA ARG A 402 3.64 -1.99 -2.74
C ARG A 402 3.59 -2.17 -1.23
N VAL A 403 2.41 -2.50 -0.72
CA VAL A 403 2.21 -2.86 0.67
C VAL A 403 1.78 -4.33 0.72
N ARG A 404 2.44 -5.10 1.57
CA ARG A 404 2.09 -6.49 1.86
C ARG A 404 1.76 -6.60 3.33
N VAL A 405 0.51 -6.88 3.63
CA VAL A 405 0.01 -7.00 5.00
C VAL A 405 0.08 -8.46 5.45
N ALA A 406 0.46 -8.70 6.69
CA ALA A 406 0.36 -10.02 7.31
C ALA A 406 -1.12 -10.43 7.45
N SER A 407 -1.39 -11.74 7.42
CA SER A 407 -2.75 -12.28 7.43
C SER A 407 -3.56 -11.91 8.68
N ASP A 408 -2.90 -11.57 9.77
CA ASP A 408 -3.48 -11.15 11.05
C ASP A 408 -3.47 -9.63 11.25
N ALA A 409 -3.12 -8.86 10.23
CA ALA A 409 -2.96 -7.40 10.25
C ALA A 409 -2.04 -6.89 11.38
N SER A 410 -1.14 -7.73 11.90
CA SER A 410 -0.20 -7.35 12.98
C SER A 410 1.03 -6.62 12.47
N ALA A 411 1.37 -6.80 11.18
CA ALA A 411 2.53 -6.23 10.54
C ALA A 411 2.28 -5.95 9.04
N CYS A 412 3.08 -5.06 8.45
CA CYS A 412 3.11 -4.87 7.02
C CYS A 412 4.52 -4.57 6.51
N ASP A 413 4.79 -5.00 5.26
CA ASP A 413 5.98 -4.64 4.50
C ASP A 413 5.62 -3.60 3.44
N VAL A 414 6.41 -2.53 3.36
CA VAL A 414 6.26 -1.49 2.35
C VAL A 414 7.47 -1.50 1.43
N THR A 415 7.25 -1.68 0.14
CA THR A 415 8.29 -1.59 -0.89
C THR A 415 8.10 -0.32 -1.70
N VAL A 416 9.14 0.49 -1.84
CA VAL A 416 9.12 1.77 -2.53
C VAL A 416 10.04 1.72 -3.75
N PRO A 417 9.59 2.09 -4.96
CA PRO A 417 10.43 2.17 -6.14
C PRO A 417 11.59 3.16 -5.93
N GLY A 418 12.78 2.74 -6.31
CA GLY A 418 14.00 3.55 -6.11
C GLY A 418 14.53 3.54 -4.67
N PHE A 419 13.83 2.90 -3.75
CA PHE A 419 14.33 2.59 -2.43
C PHE A 419 14.90 1.16 -2.43
N ALA A 420 16.19 1.03 -2.22
CA ALA A 420 16.87 -0.26 -2.30
C ALA A 420 16.76 -1.07 -0.98
N GLY A 421 15.73 -0.84 -0.19
CA GLY A 421 15.50 -1.48 1.09
C GLY A 421 14.04 -1.92 1.30
N ARG A 422 13.75 -2.34 2.53
CA ARG A 422 12.40 -2.67 3.00
C ARG A 422 12.02 -1.78 4.17
N ILE A 423 10.74 -1.46 4.26
CA ILE A 423 10.16 -0.86 5.45
C ILE A 423 9.21 -1.89 6.03
N HIS A 424 9.53 -2.38 7.21
CA HIS A 424 8.71 -3.33 7.96
C HIS A 424 8.09 -2.61 9.14
N VAL A 425 6.78 -2.73 9.28
CA VAL A 425 6.02 -2.07 10.34
C VAL A 425 5.30 -3.13 11.16
N GLU A 426 5.50 -3.09 12.45
CA GLU A 426 4.79 -3.88 13.46
C GLU A 426 4.07 -2.96 14.44
N ARG A 427 3.20 -3.50 15.26
CA ARG A 427 2.49 -2.71 16.29
C ARG A 427 3.44 -1.99 17.24
N ALA A 428 4.57 -2.57 17.57
CA ALA A 428 5.53 -2.04 18.54
C ALA A 428 6.72 -1.33 17.91
N SER A 429 6.97 -1.54 16.61
CA SER A 429 8.17 -1.02 15.94
C SER A 429 7.97 -0.75 14.45
N LEU A 430 8.80 0.12 13.92
CA LEU A 430 9.01 0.31 12.49
C LEU A 430 10.49 0.08 12.18
N ARG A 431 10.79 -0.78 11.23
CA ARG A 431 12.16 -1.09 10.80
C ARG A 431 12.34 -0.73 9.32
N VAL A 432 13.42 -0.03 9.03
CA VAL A 432 13.86 0.27 7.67
C VAL A 432 15.16 -0.47 7.44
N GLU A 433 15.19 -1.37 6.46
CA GLU A 433 16.36 -2.17 6.10
C GLU A 433 16.89 -1.71 4.74
N GLY A 434 18.19 -1.40 4.66
CA GLY A 434 18.90 -1.17 3.41
C GLY A 434 19.40 -2.48 2.80
N ARG A 435 19.86 -2.42 1.55
CA ARG A 435 20.59 -3.55 0.96
C ARG A 435 22.06 -3.43 1.32
N PRO A 436 22.76 -4.53 1.65
CA PRO A 436 24.20 -4.53 1.85
C PRO A 436 24.91 -3.93 0.62
N GLY A 437 25.89 -3.06 0.84
CA GLY A 437 26.72 -2.47 -0.21
C GLY A 437 26.21 -1.20 -0.86
N LEU A 438 25.08 -0.65 -0.42
CA LEU A 438 24.69 0.72 -0.77
C LEU A 438 25.48 1.70 0.09
N GLY A 439 26.06 2.70 -0.56
CA GLY A 439 26.88 3.71 0.11
C GLY A 439 26.18 4.46 1.23
N PRO A 440 26.96 5.22 2.01
CA PRO A 440 26.58 5.77 3.29
C PRO A 440 25.37 6.71 3.32
N ASP A 441 25.02 7.29 2.18
CA ASP A 441 23.96 8.30 2.09
C ASP A 441 22.55 7.68 2.06
N SER A 442 22.46 6.34 2.05
CA SER A 442 21.27 5.71 1.50
C SER A 442 20.13 5.52 2.50
N LEU A 443 20.38 4.95 3.66
CA LEU A 443 19.27 4.50 4.50
C LEU A 443 18.53 5.67 5.16
N VAL A 444 19.27 6.57 5.76
CA VAL A 444 18.67 7.73 6.47
C VAL A 444 18.10 8.72 5.46
N GLU A 445 18.83 9.03 4.38
CA GLU A 445 18.34 9.92 3.33
C GLU A 445 17.15 9.34 2.57
N GLN A 446 17.20 8.06 2.25
CA GLN A 446 16.10 7.40 1.56
C GLN A 446 14.87 7.27 2.48
N PHE A 447 15.08 7.02 3.77
CA PHE A 447 13.99 7.03 4.74
C PHE A 447 13.37 8.43 4.86
N PHE A 448 14.16 9.49 4.96
CA PHE A 448 13.63 10.85 5.02
C PHE A 448 13.07 11.32 3.68
N ALA A 449 13.60 10.88 2.54
CA ALA A 449 13.00 11.11 1.24
C ALA A 449 11.66 10.37 1.10
N PHE A 450 11.58 9.14 1.60
CA PHE A 450 10.34 8.40 1.73
C PHE A 450 9.37 9.15 2.63
N GLN A 451 9.81 9.52 3.83
CA GLN A 451 9.02 10.30 4.78
C GLN A 451 8.54 11.63 4.18
N SER A 452 9.36 12.37 3.45
CA SER A 452 8.96 13.63 2.83
C SER A 452 7.93 13.45 1.72
N ARG A 453 8.02 12.35 0.96
CA ARG A 453 7.05 11.99 -0.08
C ARG A 453 5.68 11.61 0.51
N PHE A 454 5.68 10.94 1.64
CA PHE A 454 4.47 10.47 2.32
C PHE A 454 4.06 11.36 3.50
N GLY A 455 5.00 12.14 4.05
CA GLY A 455 4.83 12.99 5.23
C GLY A 455 4.37 14.41 4.95
N GLY A 456 4.10 14.79 3.71
CA GLY A 456 3.44 16.06 3.39
C GLY A 456 2.12 16.21 4.13
N LYS A 457 1.57 17.43 4.26
CA LYS A 457 0.40 17.81 5.10
C LYS A 457 -0.82 16.87 5.06
N LYS A 458 -0.78 15.81 4.24
CA LYS A 458 -1.78 14.74 4.09
C LYS A 458 -1.16 13.35 3.82
N GLY A 459 0.15 13.19 3.88
CA GLY A 459 0.85 11.93 3.70
C GLY A 459 0.96 11.10 4.98
N LEU A 460 1.74 10.02 4.95
CA LEU A 460 2.17 9.33 6.17
C LEU A 460 2.41 10.40 7.22
N PRO A 461 1.92 10.20 8.45
CA PRO A 461 2.16 11.18 9.48
C PRO A 461 3.64 11.49 9.39
N ALA A 462 3.96 12.75 9.17
CA ALA A 462 5.31 13.16 9.36
C ALA A 462 5.74 12.44 10.63
N LEU A 463 6.82 11.68 10.57
CA LEU A 463 7.62 11.46 11.73
C LEU A 463 8.02 12.91 12.07
N GLY A 464 7.03 13.67 12.58
CA GLY A 464 7.11 15.08 12.76
C GLY A 464 8.05 15.39 13.90
N PRO A 465 8.60 16.59 13.97
CA PRO A 465 9.34 16.99 15.15
C PRO A 465 8.50 16.82 16.38
#